data_eadffc3003536a55e37b09678c94e2fe
#
_entry.id   eadffc3003536a55e37b09678c94e2fe
#
_cell.length_a   1.000
_cell.length_b   1.000
_cell.length_c   1.000
_cell.angle_alpha   90.00
_cell.angle_beta   90.00
_cell.angle_gamma   90.00
#
_symmetry.space_group_name_H-M   'P 1'
#
loop_
_entity.id
_entity.type
_entity.pdbx_description
1 polymer ?
#
loop_
_entity_poly.entity_id
_entity_poly.type
_entity_poly.pdbx_seq_one_letter_code
_entity_poly.pdbx_strand_id
1 'polypeptide(L)'
;MRAVNVNGVIHTVRAAMIGMKGRNYGRIVNIASNAAIGTALPGTTFYAATKSEVLILTRRFAMELGRSGITVNAVCPGWIVTDMARRGASEEPFTQRVASMRERTMVGRVGAPEDVATAMAFLVEPDAGFVTAQVLTVDGGRMDYIGHG
;
A
#
# COMPACT_ATOMS: atom_id res chain seq x y z
N MET A 1 -1.25 0.59 -16.79
CA MET A 1 -1.52 0.56 -15.34
C MET A 1 -1.55 -0.88 -14.81
N ARG A 2 -2.46 -1.77 -15.25
CA ARG A 2 -2.57 -3.16 -14.76
C ARG A 2 -1.26 -3.96 -14.91
N ALA A 3 -0.59 -3.86 -16.05
CA ALA A 3 0.68 -4.55 -16.29
C ALA A 3 1.75 -4.24 -15.22
N VAL A 4 1.79 -3.00 -14.73
CA VAL A 4 2.74 -2.59 -13.68
C VAL A 4 2.20 -2.92 -12.30
N ASN A 5 0.98 -2.47 -11.98
CA ASN A 5 0.45 -2.55 -10.61
C ASN A 5 0.09 -3.98 -10.18
N VAL A 6 -0.32 -4.83 -11.11
CA VAL A 6 -0.81 -6.19 -10.82
C VAL A 6 0.18 -7.24 -11.29
N ASN A 7 0.46 -7.28 -12.60
CA ASN A 7 1.37 -8.29 -13.14
C ASN A 7 2.79 -8.12 -12.57
N GLY A 8 3.25 -6.88 -12.34
CA GLY A 8 4.51 -6.61 -11.66
C GLY A 8 4.59 -7.27 -10.28
N VAL A 9 3.55 -7.14 -9.45
CA VAL A 9 3.47 -7.80 -8.14
C VAL A 9 3.52 -9.33 -8.29
N ILE A 10 2.74 -9.89 -9.21
CA ILE A 10 2.72 -11.34 -9.45
C ILE A 10 4.11 -11.84 -9.84
N HIS A 11 4.78 -11.18 -10.77
CA HIS A 11 6.11 -11.58 -11.24
C HIS A 11 7.16 -11.47 -10.14
N THR A 12 7.14 -10.39 -9.37
CA THR A 12 8.09 -10.18 -8.26
C THR A 12 7.92 -11.23 -7.17
N VAL A 13 6.68 -11.50 -6.74
CA VAL A 13 6.40 -12.52 -5.73
C VAL A 13 6.81 -13.91 -6.23
N ARG A 14 6.50 -14.27 -7.48
CA ARG A 14 6.88 -15.55 -8.05
C ARG A 14 8.40 -15.75 -8.14
N ALA A 15 9.13 -14.71 -8.46
CA ALA A 15 10.59 -14.77 -8.50
C ALA A 15 11.19 -14.91 -7.08
N ALA A 16 10.71 -14.13 -6.12
CA ALA A 16 11.22 -14.12 -4.76
C ALA A 16 10.88 -15.39 -3.97
N MET A 17 9.67 -15.95 -4.17
CA MET A 17 9.19 -17.09 -3.36
C MET A 17 10.03 -18.36 -3.51
N ILE A 18 10.74 -18.54 -4.62
CA ILE A 18 11.56 -19.74 -4.86
C ILE A 18 12.67 -19.84 -3.80
N GLY A 19 13.48 -18.78 -3.68
CA GLY A 19 14.54 -18.72 -2.68
C GLY A 19 14.01 -18.64 -1.25
N MET A 20 12.84 -17.98 -1.03
CA MET A 20 12.21 -17.91 0.27
C MET A 20 11.73 -19.27 0.76
N LYS A 21 11.11 -20.07 -0.11
CA LYS A 21 10.71 -21.46 0.21
C LYS A 21 11.92 -22.34 0.54
N GLY A 22 13.00 -22.21 -0.23
CA GLY A 22 14.22 -23.01 0.00
C GLY A 22 14.85 -22.81 1.38
N ARG A 23 14.68 -21.63 2.00
CA ARG A 23 15.20 -21.34 3.34
C ARG A 23 14.14 -21.33 4.45
N ASN A 24 12.89 -21.68 4.13
CA ASN A 24 11.75 -21.63 5.06
C ASN A 24 11.59 -20.27 5.77
N TYR A 25 11.89 -19.17 5.07
CA TYR A 25 11.79 -17.80 5.60
C TYR A 25 11.59 -16.79 4.49
N GLY A 26 10.63 -15.90 4.69
CA GLY A 26 10.42 -14.75 3.81
C GLY A 26 9.47 -13.73 4.40
N ARG A 27 9.66 -12.48 3.99
CA ARG A 27 8.78 -11.35 4.30
C ARG A 27 8.48 -10.61 3.02
N ILE A 28 7.20 -10.50 2.68
CA ILE A 28 6.72 -9.80 1.47
C ILE A 28 5.76 -8.72 1.91
N VAL A 29 6.01 -7.48 1.49
CA VAL A 29 5.12 -6.35 1.71
C VAL A 29 4.77 -5.73 0.37
N ASN A 30 3.52 -5.84 -0.02
CA ASN A 30 3.01 -5.25 -1.25
C ASN A 30 2.54 -3.81 -1.01
N ILE A 31 2.90 -2.89 -1.89
CA ILE A 31 2.43 -1.50 -1.82
C ILE A 31 1.13 -1.37 -2.62
N ALA A 32 0.02 -1.31 -1.90
CA ALA A 32 -1.29 -1.04 -2.46
C ALA A 32 -1.59 0.49 -2.49
N SER A 33 -2.72 0.91 -1.98
CA SER A 33 -3.14 2.31 -1.81
C SER A 33 -4.42 2.33 -0.97
N ASN A 34 -4.67 3.38 -0.22
CA ASN A 34 -5.97 3.58 0.41
C ASN A 34 -7.13 3.76 -0.61
N ALA A 35 -6.82 4.09 -1.86
CA ALA A 35 -7.80 4.05 -2.95
C ALA A 35 -8.41 2.65 -3.14
N ALA A 36 -7.67 1.57 -2.80
CA ALA A 36 -8.17 0.19 -2.83
C ALA A 36 -9.28 -0.08 -1.81
N ILE A 37 -9.36 0.73 -0.76
CA ILE A 37 -10.38 0.65 0.29
C ILE A 37 -11.61 1.48 -0.11
N GLY A 38 -11.42 2.49 -0.98
CA GLY A 38 -12.49 3.30 -1.53
C GLY A 38 -12.50 4.74 -1.05
N THR A 39 -11.45 5.51 -1.37
CA THR A 39 -11.45 6.96 -1.12
C THR A 39 -12.37 7.69 -2.09
N ALA A 40 -13.02 8.77 -1.62
CA ALA A 40 -13.89 9.63 -2.43
C ALA A 40 -13.07 10.61 -3.29
N LEU A 41 -12.15 10.08 -4.13
CA LEU A 41 -11.33 10.86 -5.03
C LEU A 41 -11.73 10.58 -6.49
N PRO A 42 -12.34 11.53 -7.20
CA PRO A 42 -12.75 11.36 -8.60
C PRO A 42 -11.59 10.98 -9.52
N GLY A 43 -11.87 10.22 -10.58
CA GLY A 43 -10.88 9.84 -11.58
C GLY A 43 -9.96 8.68 -11.19
N THR A 44 -10.14 8.08 -10.02
CA THR A 44 -9.28 6.99 -9.53
C THR A 44 -9.86 5.59 -9.70
N THR A 45 -11.01 5.41 -10.34
CA THR A 45 -11.74 4.13 -10.43
C THR A 45 -10.86 2.97 -10.88
N PHE A 46 -10.19 3.09 -12.03
CA PHE A 46 -9.35 2.00 -12.56
C PHE A 46 -8.06 1.81 -11.74
N TYR A 47 -7.52 2.89 -11.18
CA TYR A 47 -6.39 2.80 -10.26
C TYR A 47 -6.80 2.05 -8.99
N ALA A 48 -7.90 2.43 -8.38
CA ALA A 48 -8.46 1.76 -7.21
C ALA A 48 -8.69 0.27 -7.47
N ALA A 49 -9.29 -0.09 -8.61
CA ALA A 49 -9.49 -1.47 -9.00
C ALA A 49 -8.18 -2.28 -9.05
N THR A 50 -7.12 -1.73 -9.68
CA THR A 50 -5.82 -2.42 -9.72
C THR A 50 -5.18 -2.55 -8.35
N LYS A 51 -5.36 -1.58 -7.46
CA LYS A 51 -4.84 -1.63 -6.10
C LYS A 51 -5.66 -2.56 -5.18
N SER A 52 -6.97 -2.69 -5.40
CA SER A 52 -7.80 -3.71 -4.73
C SER A 52 -7.38 -5.13 -5.14
N GLU A 53 -7.01 -5.32 -6.40
CA GLU A 53 -6.48 -6.59 -6.88
C GLU A 53 -5.18 -6.99 -6.15
N VAL A 54 -4.31 -6.02 -5.83
CA VAL A 54 -3.10 -6.26 -4.99
C VAL A 54 -3.47 -6.74 -3.59
N LEU A 55 -4.56 -6.25 -3.00
CA LEU A 55 -5.00 -6.72 -1.68
C LEU A 55 -5.45 -8.19 -1.70
N ILE A 56 -6.17 -8.59 -2.73
CA ILE A 56 -6.59 -9.99 -2.91
C ILE A 56 -5.38 -10.88 -3.17
N LEU A 57 -4.46 -10.46 -4.04
CA LEU A 57 -3.21 -11.20 -4.28
C LEU A 57 -2.40 -11.38 -3.00
N THR A 58 -2.30 -10.34 -2.16
CA THR A 58 -1.62 -10.41 -0.86
C THR A 58 -2.19 -11.52 0.01
N ARG A 59 -3.50 -11.58 0.17
CA ARG A 59 -4.18 -12.61 0.98
C ARG A 59 -4.00 -14.01 0.38
N ARG A 60 -4.09 -14.14 -0.95
CA ARG A 60 -3.91 -15.42 -1.62
C ARG A 60 -2.49 -15.95 -1.48
N PHE A 61 -1.47 -15.11 -1.71
CA PHE A 61 -0.08 -15.48 -1.50
C PHE A 61 0.22 -15.79 -0.03
N ALA A 62 -0.33 -15.05 0.93
CA ALA A 62 -0.19 -15.36 2.35
C ALA A 62 -0.69 -16.77 2.68
N MET A 63 -1.87 -17.13 2.16
CA MET A 63 -2.46 -18.47 2.34
C MET A 63 -1.57 -19.58 1.73
N GLU A 64 -1.05 -19.35 0.53
CA GLU A 64 -0.27 -20.35 -0.22
C GLU A 64 1.17 -20.50 0.32
N LEU A 65 1.76 -19.44 0.88
CA LEU A 65 3.16 -19.40 1.27
C LEU A 65 3.37 -19.51 2.79
N GLY A 66 2.34 -19.36 3.60
CA GLY A 66 2.44 -19.29 5.05
C GLY A 66 3.10 -20.52 5.68
N ARG A 67 2.76 -21.72 5.20
CA ARG A 67 3.37 -22.99 5.68
C ARG A 67 4.88 -23.13 5.33
N SER A 68 5.40 -22.28 4.46
CA SER A 68 6.83 -22.18 4.14
C SER A 68 7.52 -21.05 4.94
N GLY A 69 6.97 -20.59 6.05
CA GLY A 69 7.55 -19.55 6.90
C GLY A 69 7.57 -18.15 6.25
N ILE A 70 6.74 -17.93 5.24
CA ILE A 70 6.71 -16.67 4.48
C ILE A 70 5.46 -15.90 4.87
N THR A 71 5.62 -14.67 5.36
CA THR A 71 4.49 -13.76 5.55
C THR A 71 4.31 -12.85 4.33
N VAL A 72 3.06 -12.55 3.99
CA VAL A 72 2.72 -11.63 2.91
C VAL A 72 1.68 -10.64 3.42
N ASN A 73 2.04 -9.36 3.42
CA ASN A 73 1.19 -8.27 3.89
C ASN A 73 1.09 -7.17 2.83
N ALA A 74 0.14 -6.27 2.98
CA ALA A 74 0.02 -5.07 2.17
C ALA A 74 0.04 -3.81 3.03
N VAL A 75 0.66 -2.76 2.52
CA VAL A 75 0.54 -1.40 3.03
C VAL A 75 -0.31 -0.60 2.06
N CYS A 76 -1.24 0.19 2.60
CA CYS A 76 -2.12 1.10 1.86
C CYS A 76 -1.76 2.55 2.22
N PRO A 77 -0.78 3.17 1.54
CA PRO A 77 -0.47 4.57 1.77
C PRO A 77 -1.65 5.47 1.41
N GLY A 78 -1.80 6.55 2.16
CA GLY A 78 -2.64 7.67 1.81
C GLY A 78 -1.97 8.59 0.80
N TRP A 79 -2.22 9.90 0.94
CA TRP A 79 -1.56 10.88 0.10
C TRP A 79 -0.18 11.22 0.68
N ILE A 80 0.85 10.74 -0.01
CA ILE A 80 2.26 10.88 0.39
C ILE A 80 2.94 11.92 -0.51
N VAL A 81 3.67 12.85 0.08
CA VAL A 81 4.46 13.85 -0.65
C VAL A 81 5.67 13.15 -1.28
N THR A 82 5.62 13.01 -2.60
CA THR A 82 6.66 12.39 -3.43
C THR A 82 6.86 13.20 -4.70
N ASP A 83 7.93 12.95 -5.43
CA ASP A 83 8.13 13.55 -6.77
C ASP A 83 6.98 13.22 -7.73
N MET A 84 6.36 12.05 -7.57
CA MET A 84 5.17 11.68 -8.33
C MET A 84 3.98 12.60 -8.02
N ALA A 85 3.78 12.97 -6.75
CA ALA A 85 2.72 13.88 -6.34
C ALA A 85 2.94 15.31 -6.83
N ARG A 86 4.20 15.70 -7.06
CA ARG A 86 4.60 17.01 -7.59
C ARG A 86 4.53 17.08 -9.11
N ARG A 87 4.59 15.96 -9.83
CA ARG A 87 4.67 15.94 -11.31
C ARG A 87 3.48 16.66 -11.94
N GLY A 88 3.82 17.63 -12.82
CA GLY A 88 2.85 18.40 -13.61
C GLY A 88 2.06 19.47 -12.83
N ALA A 89 2.39 19.74 -11.58
CA ALA A 89 1.83 20.82 -10.80
C ALA A 89 2.86 21.96 -10.66
N SER A 90 2.44 23.21 -10.91
CA SER A 90 3.17 24.38 -10.45
C SER A 90 3.09 24.46 -8.91
N GLU A 91 3.97 25.26 -8.28
CA GLU A 91 4.09 25.29 -6.82
C GLU A 91 2.76 25.65 -6.10
N GLU A 92 2.04 26.65 -6.60
CA GLU A 92 0.80 27.10 -5.96
C GLU A 92 -0.33 26.05 -6.02
N PRO A 93 -0.69 25.42 -7.15
CA PRO A 93 -1.65 24.31 -7.19
C PRO A 93 -1.20 23.11 -6.34
N PHE A 94 0.09 22.86 -6.21
CA PHE A 94 0.60 21.81 -5.34
C PHE A 94 0.34 22.13 -3.86
N THR A 95 0.62 23.35 -3.44
CA THR A 95 0.38 23.84 -2.06
C THR A 95 -1.09 23.76 -1.69
N GLN A 96 -2.00 24.19 -2.59
CA GLN A 96 -3.44 24.07 -2.39
C GLN A 96 -3.89 22.60 -2.26
N ARG A 97 -3.31 21.71 -3.07
CA ARG A 97 -3.58 20.27 -2.97
C ARG A 97 -3.10 19.69 -1.63
N VAL A 98 -1.92 20.08 -1.18
CA VAL A 98 -1.40 19.71 0.14
C VAL A 98 -2.36 20.14 1.25
N ALA A 99 -2.80 21.39 1.22
CA ALA A 99 -3.75 21.92 2.20
C ALA A 99 -5.06 21.13 2.22
N SER A 100 -5.66 20.90 1.05
CA SER A 100 -6.89 20.10 0.92
C SER A 100 -6.72 18.66 1.41
N MET A 101 -5.59 18.03 1.13
CA MET A 101 -5.33 16.66 1.59
C MET A 101 -5.09 16.57 3.09
N ARG A 102 -4.45 17.60 3.67
CA ARG A 102 -4.23 17.73 5.10
C ARG A 102 -5.55 17.78 5.89
N GLU A 103 -6.53 18.55 5.41
CA GLU A 103 -7.86 18.65 6.02
C GLU A 103 -8.65 17.33 6.02
N ARG A 104 -8.27 16.39 5.15
CA ARG A 104 -8.90 15.08 5.03
C ARG A 104 -8.26 14.00 5.90
N THR A 105 -7.33 14.35 6.78
CA THR A 105 -6.66 13.41 7.68
C THR A 105 -6.90 13.77 9.14
N MET A 106 -7.13 12.78 9.97
CA MET A 106 -7.33 12.99 11.43
C MET A 106 -6.07 13.54 12.10
N VAL A 107 -4.87 13.17 11.62
CA VAL A 107 -3.61 13.66 12.17
C VAL A 107 -3.24 15.08 11.69
N GLY A 108 -4.04 15.70 10.82
CA GLY A 108 -3.87 17.09 10.37
C GLY A 108 -2.60 17.35 9.55
N ARG A 109 -2.02 16.33 8.92
CA ARG A 109 -0.89 16.47 8.00
C ARG A 109 -0.97 15.47 6.85
N VAL A 110 -0.25 15.74 5.78
CA VAL A 110 0.00 14.77 4.70
C VAL A 110 1.12 13.82 5.09
N GLY A 111 1.18 12.66 4.44
CA GLY A 111 2.22 11.66 4.71
C GLY A 111 3.54 11.99 4.03
N ALA A 112 4.62 11.50 4.62
CA ALA A 112 5.96 11.45 4.05
C ALA A 112 6.34 10.00 3.70
N PRO A 113 7.32 9.77 2.82
CA PRO A 113 7.80 8.42 2.51
C PRO A 113 8.23 7.63 3.76
N GLU A 114 8.77 8.30 4.75
CA GLU A 114 9.23 7.75 6.03
C GLU A 114 8.08 7.14 6.85
N ASP A 115 6.88 7.70 6.77
CA ASP A 115 5.69 7.14 7.43
C ASP A 115 5.39 5.74 6.88
N VAL A 116 5.51 5.57 5.57
CA VAL A 116 5.29 4.28 4.90
C VAL A 116 6.45 3.32 5.19
N ALA A 117 7.68 3.81 5.15
CA ALA A 117 8.88 3.01 5.41
C ALA A 117 8.87 2.42 6.83
N THR A 118 8.45 3.20 7.83
CA THR A 118 8.31 2.74 9.22
C THR A 118 7.32 1.58 9.34
N ALA A 119 6.17 1.67 8.70
CA ALA A 119 5.17 0.61 8.68
C ALA A 119 5.69 -0.66 7.97
N MET A 120 6.42 -0.48 6.87
CA MET A 120 7.05 -1.59 6.15
C MET A 120 8.15 -2.25 6.98
N ALA A 121 8.99 -1.47 7.66
CA ALA A 121 10.05 -1.97 8.52
C ALA A 121 9.48 -2.93 9.59
N PHE A 122 8.40 -2.53 10.27
CA PHE A 122 7.71 -3.40 11.22
C PHE A 122 7.28 -4.73 10.58
N LEU A 123 6.69 -4.70 9.39
CA LEU A 123 6.14 -5.90 8.75
C LEU A 123 7.23 -6.87 8.23
N VAL A 124 8.48 -6.42 8.08
CA VAL A 124 9.59 -7.26 7.64
C VAL A 124 10.49 -7.75 8.77
N GLU A 125 10.29 -7.27 9.99
CA GLU A 125 11.02 -7.74 11.16
C GLU A 125 10.86 -9.25 11.38
N PRO A 126 11.90 -9.94 11.85
CA PRO A 126 11.80 -11.37 12.18
C PRO A 126 10.66 -11.67 13.14
N ASP A 127 10.47 -10.83 14.16
CA ASP A 127 9.47 -11.01 15.22
C ASP A 127 8.03 -10.76 14.73
N ALA A 128 7.84 -10.15 13.56
CA ALA A 128 6.53 -10.02 12.91
C ALA A 128 6.05 -11.31 12.21
N GLY A 129 6.64 -12.46 12.53
CA GLY A 129 6.35 -13.75 11.89
C GLY A 129 4.92 -14.27 12.05
N PHE A 130 4.14 -13.73 12.99
CA PHE A 130 2.73 -14.07 13.17
C PHE A 130 1.76 -13.07 12.53
N VAL A 131 2.30 -12.04 11.84
CA VAL A 131 1.53 -11.03 11.12
C VAL A 131 1.56 -11.37 9.63
N THR A 132 0.46 -11.90 9.09
CA THR A 132 0.33 -12.23 7.66
C THR A 132 -1.09 -11.99 7.16
N ALA A 133 -1.26 -11.84 5.86
CA ALA A 133 -2.52 -11.53 5.18
C ALA A 133 -3.17 -10.19 5.61
N GLN A 134 -2.41 -9.32 6.28
CA GLN A 134 -2.92 -8.05 6.78
C GLN A 134 -2.81 -6.94 5.74
N VAL A 135 -3.72 -5.97 5.89
CA VAL A 135 -3.72 -4.72 5.13
C VAL A 135 -3.56 -3.58 6.14
N LEU A 136 -2.39 -2.97 6.13
CA LEU A 136 -2.08 -1.85 7.03
C LEU A 136 -2.26 -0.53 6.29
N THR A 137 -3.22 0.26 6.71
CA THR A 137 -3.45 1.60 6.15
C THR A 137 -2.52 2.60 6.82
N VAL A 138 -1.78 3.37 6.02
CA VAL A 138 -0.84 4.41 6.47
C VAL A 138 -1.24 5.71 5.78
N ASP A 139 -2.30 6.33 6.25
CA ASP A 139 -2.96 7.47 5.59
C ASP A 139 -3.35 8.62 6.54
N GLY A 140 -2.88 8.56 7.77
CA GLY A 140 -3.16 9.57 8.78
C GLY A 140 -4.61 9.62 9.26
N GLY A 141 -5.34 8.50 9.12
CA GLY A 141 -6.76 8.45 9.42
C GLY A 141 -7.58 9.25 8.41
N ARG A 142 -7.54 8.83 7.14
CA ARG A 142 -8.29 9.47 6.06
C ARG A 142 -9.79 9.45 6.36
N MET A 143 -10.49 10.58 6.17
CA MET A 143 -11.90 10.76 6.56
C MET A 143 -12.89 10.66 5.39
N ASP A 144 -12.44 10.76 4.16
CA ASP A 144 -13.27 10.78 2.95
C ASP A 144 -13.33 9.42 2.24
N TYR A 145 -13.62 8.36 2.97
CA TYR A 145 -13.93 7.05 2.39
C TYR A 145 -15.38 6.98 1.90
N ILE A 146 -15.59 6.32 0.76
CA ILE A 146 -16.93 6.02 0.24
C ILE A 146 -17.66 5.10 1.22
N GLY A 147 -18.87 5.47 1.61
CA GLY A 147 -19.67 4.71 2.56
C GLY A 147 -19.51 5.11 4.04
N HIS A 148 -18.65 6.07 4.34
CA HIS A 148 -18.56 6.73 5.63
C HIS A 148 -19.22 8.12 5.52
N GLY A 149 -20.49 8.15 5.31
CA GLY A 149 -21.32 9.37 5.29
C GLY A 149 -22.19 9.44 6.53
#